data_7b81de7bdf18c366439d1ab770bbfe75
#
_entry.id   7b81de7bdf18c366439d1ab770bbfe75
#
_cell.length_a   1.000
_cell.length_b   1.000
_cell.length_c   1.000
_cell.angle_alpha   90.00
_cell.angle_beta   90.00
_cell.angle_gamma   90.00
#
_symmetry.space_group_name_H-M   'P 1'
#
loop_
_entity.id
_entity.type
_entity.pdbx_description
1 polymer ?
#
loop_
_entity_poly.entity_id
_entity_poly.type
_entity_poly.pdbx_seq_one_letter_code
_entity_poly.pdbx_strand_id
1 'polypeptide(L)'
;QQEMFLDMLNAGLAYRKNATVNWDPVDQTVLANEQVENGLGWRSGAVVERKELTQWFFKISKYSEELLTSLENMPKWPEKVRTMQKNWIGKSTGLEINFTLKNYPGKFNKLKVYTTRHDTLFGMSFAAISADHPLALELAKNDPKITKFIKKCRETSTNEEALEKAEKIGYKTKINVINPLNEKVAYPLFIANFVLMDYGTGAIFGCPAHDQRDLDFANKYNLDVYPVVCPSDIEVNNFKIEEEAYTGPGNLVNSDFLDGLSIEEAKKTVSTRLKELGIGTEKT
;
A
#
# COMPACT_ATOMS: atom_id res chain seq x y z
N GLN A 1 21.18 28.49 -10.06
CA GLN A 1 20.26 27.57 -9.36
C GLN A 1 19.00 28.28 -8.89
N GLN A 2 19.07 29.39 -8.16
CA GLN A 2 17.89 30.12 -7.67
C GLN A 2 16.99 30.64 -8.81
N GLU A 3 17.58 31.18 -9.88
CA GLU A 3 16.86 31.66 -11.07
C GLU A 3 16.13 30.49 -11.74
N MET A 4 16.80 29.35 -11.98
CA MET A 4 16.17 28.16 -12.54
C MET A 4 15.02 27.64 -11.65
N PHE A 5 15.16 27.70 -10.32
CA PHE A 5 14.08 27.31 -9.43
C PHE A 5 12.86 28.25 -9.56
N LEU A 6 13.11 29.56 -9.68
CA LEU A 6 12.04 30.52 -9.89
C LEU A 6 11.35 30.31 -11.24
N ASP A 7 12.09 29.96 -12.29
CA ASP A 7 11.52 29.65 -13.60
C ASP A 7 10.63 28.40 -13.50
N MET A 8 11.07 27.36 -12.79
CA MET A 8 10.25 26.16 -12.54
C MET A 8 8.99 26.48 -11.71
N LEU A 9 9.10 27.34 -10.71
CA LEU A 9 7.96 27.78 -9.90
C LEU A 9 6.97 28.57 -10.76
N ASN A 10 7.43 29.52 -11.56
CA ASN A 10 6.60 30.32 -12.46
C ASN A 10 5.93 29.46 -13.54
N ALA A 11 6.60 28.40 -14.02
CA ALA A 11 6.05 27.42 -14.92
C ALA A 11 5.07 26.43 -14.22
N GLY A 12 4.85 26.56 -12.91
CA GLY A 12 3.96 25.71 -12.13
C GLY A 12 4.47 24.27 -11.93
N LEU A 13 5.77 24.04 -12.12
CA LEU A 13 6.43 22.74 -11.93
C LEU A 13 6.78 22.47 -10.47
N ALA A 14 7.04 23.53 -9.69
CA ALA A 14 7.31 23.46 -8.26
C ALA A 14 6.10 23.94 -7.45
N TYR A 15 5.89 23.34 -6.27
CA TYR A 15 4.81 23.72 -5.35
C TYR A 15 5.22 23.45 -3.91
N ARG A 16 4.49 24.02 -2.95
CA ARG A 16 4.70 23.77 -1.52
C ARG A 16 3.57 22.95 -0.95
N LYS A 17 3.90 22.01 -0.09
CA LYS A 17 2.94 21.28 0.75
C LYS A 17 3.57 20.87 2.08
N ASN A 18 2.73 20.60 3.09
CA ASN A 18 3.18 19.94 4.31
C ASN A 18 3.46 18.47 4.01
N ALA A 19 4.59 17.98 4.50
CA ALA A 19 4.99 16.59 4.40
C ALA A 19 5.74 16.18 5.67
N THR A 20 5.60 14.93 6.04
CA THR A 20 6.40 14.32 7.09
C THR A 20 7.80 14.06 6.56
N VAL A 21 8.80 14.59 7.25
CA VAL A 21 10.21 14.48 6.90
C VAL A 21 10.99 13.84 8.03
N ASN A 22 12.15 13.26 7.68
CA ASN A 22 13.13 12.82 8.67
C ASN A 22 13.90 14.05 9.17
N TRP A 23 13.78 14.35 10.45
CA TRP A 23 14.41 15.50 11.08
C TRP A 23 15.55 15.04 11.99
N ASP A 24 16.72 15.60 11.79
CA ASP A 24 17.84 15.44 12.71
C ASP A 24 17.80 16.57 13.74
N PRO A 25 17.55 16.27 15.05
CA PRO A 25 17.43 17.30 16.07
C PRO A 25 18.78 17.93 16.47
N VAL A 26 19.90 17.25 16.22
CA VAL A 26 21.25 17.74 16.51
C VAL A 26 21.76 18.63 15.39
N ASP A 27 21.70 18.16 14.15
CA ASP A 27 22.12 18.92 12.96
C ASP A 27 21.05 19.96 12.53
N GLN A 28 19.85 19.90 13.11
CA GLN A 28 18.70 20.77 12.81
C GLN A 28 18.40 20.82 11.31
N THR A 29 18.39 19.67 10.66
CA THR A 29 18.19 19.56 9.21
C THR A 29 17.27 18.40 8.84
N VAL A 30 16.70 18.49 7.64
CA VAL A 30 15.95 17.40 7.02
C VAL A 30 16.92 16.42 6.38
N LEU A 31 16.71 15.13 6.62
CA LEU A 31 17.48 14.05 6.05
C LEU A 31 16.68 13.33 4.95
N ALA A 32 17.35 12.98 3.85
CA ALA A 32 16.84 12.02 2.89
C ALA A 32 16.78 10.61 3.52
N ASN A 33 15.99 9.70 2.94
CA ASN A 33 15.85 8.35 3.49
C ASN A 33 17.20 7.62 3.55
N GLU A 34 18.07 7.83 2.56
CA GLU A 34 19.42 7.24 2.46
C GLU A 34 20.39 7.77 3.52
N GLN A 35 20.04 8.88 4.17
CA GLN A 35 20.82 9.50 5.23
C GLN A 35 20.36 9.06 6.64
N VAL A 36 19.42 8.12 6.71
CA VAL A 36 18.93 7.54 7.95
C VAL A 36 19.36 6.08 8.02
N GLU A 37 20.28 5.76 8.92
CA GLU A 37 20.81 4.42 9.12
C GLU A 37 20.33 3.88 10.48
N ASN A 38 19.57 2.80 10.49
CA ASN A 38 19.01 2.19 11.70
C ASN A 38 18.24 3.19 12.62
N GLY A 39 17.55 4.16 12.01
CA GLY A 39 16.81 5.20 12.74
C GLY A 39 17.68 6.35 13.27
N LEU A 40 18.96 6.38 12.91
CA LEU A 40 19.92 7.41 13.31
C LEU A 40 20.34 8.26 12.12
N GLY A 41 20.61 9.52 12.35
CA GLY A 41 21.19 10.41 11.33
C GLY A 41 22.62 9.97 10.98
N TRP A 42 22.92 9.80 9.71
CA TRP A 42 24.19 9.26 9.19
C TRP A 42 25.43 10.06 9.66
N ARG A 43 25.27 11.34 9.95
CA ARG A 43 26.36 12.24 10.37
C ARG A 43 26.38 12.49 11.87
N SER A 44 25.22 12.82 12.45
CA SER A 44 25.12 13.19 13.87
C SER A 44 25.06 11.97 14.81
N GLY A 45 24.59 10.81 14.30
CA GLY A 45 24.27 9.65 15.13
C GLY A 45 23.04 9.86 16.03
N ALA A 46 22.33 10.99 15.91
CA ALA A 46 21.14 11.28 16.68
C ALA A 46 19.94 10.44 16.20
N VAL A 47 19.03 10.12 17.12
CA VAL A 47 17.75 9.50 16.75
C VAL A 47 16.97 10.47 15.89
N VAL A 48 16.58 10.01 14.69
CA VAL A 48 15.83 10.80 13.74
C VAL A 48 14.38 10.92 14.19
N GLU A 49 13.85 12.15 14.14
CA GLU A 49 12.47 12.45 14.48
C GLU A 49 11.63 12.60 13.21
N ARG A 50 10.38 12.14 13.25
CA ARG A 50 9.41 12.48 12.20
C ARG A 50 8.77 13.82 12.50
N LYS A 51 8.96 14.79 11.60
CA LYS A 51 8.44 16.15 11.76
C LYS A 51 7.65 16.56 10.53
N GLU A 52 6.49 17.16 10.74
CA GLU A 52 5.70 17.74 9.66
C GLU A 52 6.22 19.13 9.35
N LEU A 53 6.73 19.33 8.15
CA LEU A 53 7.27 20.61 7.67
C LEU A 53 6.71 20.93 6.29
N THR A 54 6.56 22.25 6.02
CA THR A 54 6.24 22.72 4.68
C THR A 54 7.48 22.65 3.81
N GLN A 55 7.43 21.81 2.77
CA GLN A 55 8.53 21.56 1.85
C GLN A 55 8.19 21.91 0.40
N TRP A 56 9.22 22.10 -0.43
CA TRP A 56 9.09 22.24 -1.87
C TRP A 56 9.08 20.87 -2.55
N PHE A 57 8.19 20.73 -3.54
CA PHE A 57 8.04 19.54 -4.34
C PHE A 57 8.00 19.89 -5.82
N PHE A 58 8.51 18.99 -6.67
CA PHE A 58 8.30 19.05 -8.11
C PHE A 58 7.12 18.15 -8.50
N LYS A 59 6.31 18.59 -9.47
CA LYS A 59 5.16 17.83 -9.99
C LYS A 59 5.60 16.74 -10.98
N ILE A 60 6.51 15.87 -10.57
CA ILE A 60 7.13 14.85 -11.43
C ILE A 60 6.08 13.92 -12.02
N SER A 61 5.15 13.44 -11.20
CA SER A 61 4.11 12.49 -11.61
C SER A 61 3.16 13.04 -12.68
N LYS A 62 3.05 14.37 -12.82
CA LYS A 62 2.27 15.01 -13.90
C LYS A 62 2.79 14.66 -15.30
N TYR A 63 4.08 14.34 -15.40
CA TYR A 63 4.77 14.05 -16.67
C TYR A 63 4.95 12.55 -16.92
N SER A 64 4.48 11.67 -16.04
CA SER A 64 4.70 10.23 -16.14
C SER A 64 4.18 9.64 -17.44
N GLU A 65 2.98 10.03 -17.89
CA GLU A 65 2.39 9.55 -19.15
C GLU A 65 3.14 10.05 -20.36
N GLU A 66 3.52 11.34 -20.36
CA GLU A 66 4.31 11.95 -21.44
C GLU A 66 5.69 11.28 -21.55
N LEU A 67 6.36 11.06 -20.41
CA LEU A 67 7.65 10.36 -20.37
C LEU A 67 7.52 8.94 -20.90
N LEU A 68 6.49 8.20 -20.50
CA LEU A 68 6.26 6.85 -20.96
C LEU A 68 6.04 6.78 -22.48
N THR A 69 5.19 7.66 -23.01
CA THR A 69 4.91 7.73 -24.46
C THR A 69 6.16 8.17 -25.25
N SER A 70 6.95 9.09 -24.68
CA SER A 70 8.18 9.56 -25.33
C SER A 70 9.22 8.46 -25.51
N LEU A 71 9.25 7.45 -24.64
CA LEU A 71 10.16 6.29 -24.79
C LEU A 71 9.90 5.49 -26.07
N GLU A 72 8.65 5.47 -26.56
CA GLU A 72 8.30 4.78 -27.80
C GLU A 72 8.89 5.50 -29.03
N ASN A 73 9.09 6.81 -28.94
CA ASN A 73 9.60 7.67 -29.99
C ASN A 73 11.12 7.90 -29.92
N MET A 74 11.84 7.08 -29.15
CA MET A 74 13.31 7.15 -28.99
C MET A 74 14.04 5.97 -29.65
N PRO A 75 14.02 5.83 -31.00
CA PRO A 75 14.57 4.66 -31.68
C PRO A 75 16.10 4.53 -31.56
N LYS A 76 16.80 5.64 -31.22
CA LYS A 76 18.25 5.65 -31.01
C LYS A 76 18.67 5.17 -29.60
N TRP A 77 17.72 5.02 -28.69
CA TRP A 77 18.00 4.47 -27.37
C TRP A 77 18.01 2.94 -27.41
N PRO A 78 18.97 2.28 -26.76
CA PRO A 78 18.95 0.83 -26.64
C PRO A 78 17.65 0.32 -26.02
N GLU A 79 17.11 -0.77 -26.54
CA GLU A 79 15.85 -1.34 -26.04
C GLU A 79 15.89 -1.66 -24.54
N LYS A 80 17.04 -2.20 -24.06
CA LYS A 80 17.25 -2.46 -22.64
C LYS A 80 17.03 -1.20 -21.78
N VAL A 81 17.54 -0.06 -22.23
CA VAL A 81 17.42 1.21 -21.49
C VAL A 81 15.97 1.68 -21.50
N ARG A 82 15.28 1.62 -22.65
CA ARG A 82 13.85 1.96 -22.74
C ARG A 82 13.00 1.09 -21.84
N THR A 83 13.26 -0.21 -21.81
CA THR A 83 12.56 -1.15 -20.91
C THR A 83 12.81 -0.83 -19.44
N MET A 84 14.06 -0.54 -19.06
CA MET A 84 14.39 -0.13 -17.69
C MET A 84 13.65 1.15 -17.28
N GLN A 85 13.61 2.16 -18.16
CA GLN A 85 12.90 3.42 -17.89
C GLN A 85 11.38 3.20 -17.81
N LYS A 86 10.81 2.38 -18.68
CA LYS A 86 9.39 1.99 -18.64
C LYS A 86 9.03 1.31 -17.32
N ASN A 87 9.85 0.36 -16.90
CA ASN A 87 9.65 -0.35 -15.63
C ASN A 87 9.82 0.58 -14.42
N TRP A 88 10.76 1.53 -14.49
CA TRP A 88 10.95 2.55 -13.45
C TRP A 88 9.75 3.48 -13.30
N ILE A 89 9.17 3.94 -14.42
CA ILE A 89 7.95 4.75 -14.41
C ILE A 89 6.78 3.93 -13.83
N GLY A 90 6.70 2.65 -14.15
CA GLY A 90 5.86 1.68 -13.47
C GLY A 90 4.36 1.99 -13.55
N LYS A 91 3.85 2.32 -14.76
CA LYS A 91 2.42 2.53 -14.94
C LYS A 91 1.63 1.29 -14.52
N SER A 92 0.81 1.43 -13.50
CA SER A 92 -0.09 0.38 -13.02
C SER A 92 -1.51 0.92 -12.89
N THR A 93 -2.49 0.07 -13.17
CA THR A 93 -3.91 0.39 -12.99
C THR A 93 -4.48 -0.50 -11.91
N GLY A 94 -5.13 0.12 -10.95
CA GLY A 94 -5.79 -0.56 -9.86
C GLY A 94 -7.16 0.02 -9.55
N LEU A 95 -7.75 -0.42 -8.46
CA LEU A 95 -9.03 0.08 -7.95
C LEU A 95 -8.86 0.73 -6.58
N GLU A 96 -9.44 1.91 -6.40
CA GLU A 96 -9.81 2.41 -5.08
C GLU A 96 -11.16 1.81 -4.71
N ILE A 97 -11.23 1.13 -3.58
CA ILE A 97 -12.43 0.40 -3.10
C ILE A 97 -12.80 0.92 -1.72
N ASN A 98 -14.07 1.22 -1.52
CA ASN A 98 -14.60 1.66 -0.24
C ASN A 98 -15.17 0.46 0.54
N PHE A 99 -14.50 0.06 1.61
CA PHE A 99 -14.96 -0.97 2.54
C PHE A 99 -15.78 -0.33 3.66
N THR A 100 -16.87 -0.98 4.08
CA THR A 100 -17.66 -0.52 5.22
C THR A 100 -17.00 -0.91 6.53
N LEU A 101 -16.91 0.03 7.47
CA LEU A 101 -16.43 -0.23 8.83
C LEU A 101 -17.61 -0.70 9.70
N LYS A 102 -17.41 -1.79 10.43
CA LYS A 102 -18.36 -2.33 11.42
C LYS A 102 -17.81 -2.13 12.83
N ASN A 103 -18.70 -1.86 13.77
CA ASN A 103 -18.37 -1.62 15.19
C ASN A 103 -17.52 -0.36 15.41
N TYR A 104 -17.70 0.66 14.58
CA TYR A 104 -17.02 1.94 14.73
C TYR A 104 -18.05 3.09 14.76
N PRO A 105 -18.19 3.78 15.90
CA PRO A 105 -19.15 4.90 16.06
C PRO A 105 -18.58 6.27 15.65
N GLY A 106 -17.36 6.33 15.12
CA GLY A 106 -16.66 7.58 14.82
C GLY A 106 -17.01 8.19 13.47
N LYS A 107 -16.17 9.13 13.04
CA LYS A 107 -16.39 9.92 11.81
C LYS A 107 -16.23 9.14 10.51
N PHE A 108 -15.46 8.05 10.54
CA PHE A 108 -15.18 7.24 9.36
C PHE A 108 -16.22 6.13 9.25
N ASN A 109 -17.04 6.13 8.23
CA ASN A 109 -17.97 5.03 7.94
C ASN A 109 -17.41 4.06 6.89
N LYS A 110 -16.36 4.46 6.18
CA LYS A 110 -15.72 3.69 5.12
C LYS A 110 -14.20 3.74 5.26
N LEU A 111 -13.55 2.64 4.89
CA LEU A 111 -12.12 2.54 4.70
C LEU A 111 -11.84 2.47 3.19
N LYS A 112 -11.10 3.45 2.68
CA LYS A 112 -10.69 3.47 1.27
C LYS A 112 -9.38 2.69 1.14
N VAL A 113 -9.36 1.69 0.26
CA VAL A 113 -8.21 0.85 -0.03
C VAL A 113 -7.89 0.95 -1.51
N TYR A 114 -6.61 1.08 -1.86
CA TYR A 114 -6.14 0.95 -3.23
C TYR A 114 -5.50 -0.43 -3.43
N THR A 115 -5.82 -1.08 -4.55
CA THR A 115 -5.25 -2.38 -4.89
C THR A 115 -5.14 -2.59 -6.40
N THR A 116 -4.09 -3.27 -6.83
CA THR A 116 -3.92 -3.81 -8.20
C THR A 116 -4.39 -5.26 -8.31
N ARG A 117 -4.71 -5.90 -7.15
CA ARG A 117 -5.11 -7.30 -7.02
C ARG A 117 -6.56 -7.43 -6.52
N HIS A 118 -7.48 -6.64 -7.10
CA HIS A 118 -8.91 -6.73 -6.77
C HIS A 118 -9.57 -8.05 -7.20
N ASP A 119 -8.90 -8.85 -8.03
CA ASP A 119 -9.23 -10.25 -8.32
C ASP A 119 -9.23 -11.15 -7.08
N THR A 120 -8.39 -10.84 -6.08
CA THR A 120 -8.20 -11.67 -4.89
C THR A 120 -9.05 -11.28 -3.67
N LEU A 121 -10.08 -10.45 -3.85
CA LEU A 121 -10.92 -9.96 -2.74
C LEU A 121 -11.59 -11.07 -1.93
N PHE A 122 -11.93 -12.22 -2.53
CA PHE A 122 -12.49 -13.37 -1.83
C PHE A 122 -11.47 -14.08 -0.92
N GLY A 123 -10.16 -13.89 -1.16
CA GLY A 123 -9.08 -14.40 -0.32
C GLY A 123 -8.69 -13.47 0.84
N MET A 124 -9.49 -12.43 1.09
CA MET A 124 -9.24 -11.49 2.18
C MET A 124 -9.33 -12.19 3.54
N SER A 125 -8.34 -11.94 4.42
CA SER A 125 -8.31 -12.45 5.79
C SER A 125 -8.29 -11.32 6.83
N PHE A 126 -7.82 -10.15 6.46
CA PHE A 126 -7.77 -8.97 7.33
C PHE A 126 -7.74 -7.69 6.49
N ALA A 127 -7.92 -6.56 7.16
CA ALA A 127 -7.53 -5.26 6.64
C ALA A 127 -6.47 -4.64 7.55
N ALA A 128 -5.61 -3.82 6.99
CA ALA A 128 -4.62 -3.09 7.78
C ALA A 128 -4.49 -1.63 7.32
N ILE A 129 -4.21 -0.76 8.29
CA ILE A 129 -3.95 0.66 8.06
C ILE A 129 -2.56 1.03 8.58
N SER A 130 -1.97 2.04 7.96
CA SER A 130 -0.74 2.66 8.42
C SER A 130 -0.88 3.21 9.84
N ALA A 131 0.20 3.20 10.59
CA ALA A 131 0.29 3.88 11.89
C ALA A 131 0.01 5.41 11.78
N ASP A 132 0.24 5.99 10.61
CA ASP A 132 0.00 7.42 10.33
C ASP A 132 -1.37 7.68 9.66
N HIS A 133 -2.18 6.63 9.46
CA HIS A 133 -3.52 6.79 8.88
C HIS A 133 -4.43 7.61 9.82
N PRO A 134 -5.27 8.54 9.29
CA PRO A 134 -6.15 9.38 10.11
C PRO A 134 -7.02 8.59 11.10
N LEU A 135 -7.52 7.42 10.69
CA LEU A 135 -8.29 6.53 11.56
C LEU A 135 -7.43 5.98 12.73
N ALA A 136 -6.18 5.61 12.48
CA ALA A 136 -5.27 5.13 13.52
C ALA A 136 -4.98 6.25 14.55
N LEU A 137 -4.76 7.48 14.07
CA LEU A 137 -4.53 8.65 14.92
C LEU A 137 -5.79 9.03 15.73
N GLU A 138 -6.98 8.84 15.16
CA GLU A 138 -8.23 9.06 15.91
C GLU A 138 -8.41 8.02 17.02
N LEU A 139 -8.16 6.74 16.74
CA LEU A 139 -8.24 5.67 17.74
C LEU A 139 -7.23 5.86 18.87
N ALA A 140 -6.03 6.36 18.56
CA ALA A 140 -4.98 6.61 19.53
C ALA A 140 -5.36 7.67 20.59
N LYS A 141 -6.25 8.60 20.27
CA LYS A 141 -6.72 9.63 21.23
C LYS A 141 -7.40 9.03 22.47
N ASN A 142 -8.03 7.87 22.31
CA ASN A 142 -8.82 7.23 23.34
C ASN A 142 -8.23 5.89 23.83
N ASP A 143 -7.09 5.45 23.27
CA ASP A 143 -6.43 4.21 23.66
C ASP A 143 -4.91 4.38 23.76
N PRO A 144 -4.35 4.44 24.99
CA PRO A 144 -2.92 4.56 25.22
C PRO A 144 -2.09 3.42 24.64
N LYS A 145 -2.68 2.22 24.47
CA LYS A 145 -1.98 1.07 23.86
C LYS A 145 -1.76 1.30 22.36
N ILE A 146 -2.74 1.88 21.68
CA ILE A 146 -2.62 2.28 20.27
C ILE A 146 -1.55 3.38 20.13
N THR A 147 -1.58 4.39 21.01
CA THR A 147 -0.55 5.45 21.04
C THR A 147 0.86 4.87 21.17
N LYS A 148 1.05 3.93 22.11
CA LYS A 148 2.34 3.25 22.30
C LYS A 148 2.76 2.43 21.08
N PHE A 149 1.80 1.75 20.44
CA PHE A 149 2.05 0.95 19.25
C PHE A 149 2.45 1.82 18.05
N ILE A 150 1.75 2.93 17.81
CA ILE A 150 2.09 3.91 16.78
C ILE A 150 3.51 4.44 16.98
N LYS A 151 3.88 4.78 18.23
CA LYS A 151 5.25 5.20 18.55
C LYS A 151 6.26 4.14 18.15
N LYS A 152 6.01 2.87 18.52
CA LYS A 152 6.87 1.74 18.13
C LYS A 152 7.01 1.59 16.61
N CYS A 153 5.93 1.75 15.84
CA CYS A 153 5.98 1.71 14.38
C CYS A 153 6.85 2.83 13.80
N ARG A 154 6.83 4.02 14.41
CA ARG A 154 7.61 5.17 13.97
C ARG A 154 9.10 5.08 14.30
N GLU A 155 9.49 4.27 15.28
CA GLU A 155 10.88 3.98 15.63
C GLU A 155 11.52 3.01 14.62
N THR A 156 10.72 2.27 13.84
CA THR A 156 11.21 1.41 12.78
C THR A 156 11.54 2.26 11.54
N SER A 157 12.64 1.97 10.86
CA SER A 157 13.09 2.70 9.66
C SER A 157 11.96 2.81 8.62
N THR A 158 11.91 3.94 7.93
CA THR A 158 10.94 4.21 6.84
C THR A 158 11.45 3.76 5.47
N ASN A 159 12.64 3.19 5.38
CA ASN A 159 13.19 2.65 4.14
C ASN A 159 12.41 1.38 3.76
N GLU A 160 11.93 1.32 2.52
CA GLU A 160 11.14 0.20 1.99
C GLU A 160 11.88 -1.13 2.14
N GLU A 161 13.18 -1.18 1.88
CA GLU A 161 14.03 -2.36 2.11
C GLU A 161 14.11 -2.77 3.58
N ALA A 162 14.18 -1.81 4.49
CA ALA A 162 14.20 -2.11 5.92
C ALA A 162 12.84 -2.62 6.41
N LEU A 163 11.74 -2.10 5.84
CA LEU A 163 10.39 -2.58 6.13
C LEU A 163 10.12 -3.96 5.53
N GLU A 164 10.69 -4.28 4.37
CA GLU A 164 10.59 -5.63 3.81
C GLU A 164 11.27 -6.69 4.69
N LYS A 165 12.43 -6.35 5.27
CA LYS A 165 13.21 -7.24 6.15
C LYS A 165 12.74 -7.24 7.60
N ALA A 166 12.03 -6.19 8.02
CA ALA A 166 11.55 -6.05 9.38
C ALA A 166 10.42 -7.04 9.69
N GLU A 167 10.37 -7.50 10.93
CA GLU A 167 9.27 -8.30 11.44
C GLU A 167 7.94 -7.55 11.26
N LYS A 168 6.95 -8.21 10.62
CA LYS A 168 5.61 -7.65 10.43
C LYS A 168 4.88 -7.67 11.77
N ILE A 169 4.55 -6.48 12.29
CA ILE A 169 3.80 -6.33 13.55
C ILE A 169 2.53 -5.53 13.33
N GLY A 170 1.48 -5.87 14.08
CA GLY A 170 0.19 -5.19 14.03
C GLY A 170 -0.50 -5.12 15.38
N TYR A 171 -1.34 -4.12 15.54
CA TYR A 171 -2.25 -3.98 16.67
C TYR A 171 -3.68 -4.24 16.18
N LYS A 172 -4.31 -5.31 16.66
CA LYS A 172 -5.70 -5.64 16.34
C LYS A 172 -6.63 -4.63 17.01
N THR A 173 -7.39 -3.90 16.21
CA THR A 173 -8.39 -2.95 16.71
C THR A 173 -9.70 -3.68 17.09
N LYS A 174 -10.67 -2.94 17.63
CA LYS A 174 -12.03 -3.44 17.86
C LYS A 174 -12.94 -3.32 16.63
N ILE A 175 -12.42 -2.76 15.54
CA ILE A 175 -13.13 -2.48 14.30
C ILE A 175 -13.03 -3.69 13.39
N ASN A 176 -14.09 -3.99 12.69
CA ASN A 176 -14.09 -4.95 11.59
C ASN A 176 -14.41 -4.25 10.27
N VAL A 177 -13.97 -4.85 9.18
CA VAL A 177 -14.15 -4.38 7.82
C VAL A 177 -15.01 -5.39 7.06
N ILE A 178 -16.01 -4.90 6.35
CA ILE A 178 -16.89 -5.74 5.53
C ILE A 178 -16.33 -5.81 4.12
N ASN A 179 -16.16 -7.02 3.61
CA ASN A 179 -15.78 -7.23 2.22
C ASN A 179 -16.94 -6.84 1.30
N PRO A 180 -16.73 -5.93 0.33
CA PRO A 180 -17.80 -5.43 -0.52
C PRO A 180 -18.40 -6.47 -1.47
N LEU A 181 -17.70 -7.58 -1.74
CA LEU A 181 -18.20 -8.70 -2.55
C LEU A 181 -18.84 -9.81 -1.70
N ASN A 182 -18.62 -9.80 -0.38
CA ASN A 182 -19.18 -10.75 0.56
C ASN A 182 -19.54 -10.05 1.88
N GLU A 183 -20.68 -9.39 1.89
CA GLU A 183 -21.15 -8.58 3.04
C GLU A 183 -21.46 -9.40 4.30
N LYS A 184 -21.56 -10.74 4.18
CA LYS A 184 -21.83 -11.62 5.32
C LYS A 184 -20.60 -11.82 6.22
N VAL A 185 -19.40 -11.56 5.68
CA VAL A 185 -18.13 -11.78 6.40
C VAL A 185 -17.53 -10.45 6.80
N ALA A 186 -17.11 -10.38 8.07
CA ALA A 186 -16.43 -9.24 8.64
C ALA A 186 -15.01 -9.62 9.06
N TYR A 187 -14.03 -8.89 8.57
CA TYR A 187 -12.61 -9.14 8.79
C TYR A 187 -12.02 -8.18 9.82
N PRO A 188 -11.04 -8.60 10.63
CA PRO A 188 -10.42 -7.73 11.61
C PRO A 188 -9.62 -6.61 10.94
N LEU A 189 -9.67 -5.41 11.55
CA LEU A 189 -8.83 -4.28 11.15
C LEU A 189 -7.62 -4.18 12.09
N PHE A 190 -6.43 -4.14 11.51
CA PHE A 190 -5.17 -3.93 12.21
C PHE A 190 -4.58 -2.54 11.90
N ILE A 191 -3.82 -2.01 12.84
CA ILE A 191 -2.82 -0.97 12.59
C ILE A 191 -1.52 -1.73 12.42
N ALA A 192 -0.78 -1.55 11.31
CA ALA A 192 0.39 -2.36 11.00
C ALA A 192 1.58 -1.52 10.57
N ASN A 193 2.80 -1.99 10.88
CA ASN A 193 4.03 -1.27 10.58
C ASN A 193 4.46 -1.33 9.10
N PHE A 194 3.97 -2.31 8.35
CA PHE A 194 4.33 -2.53 6.94
C PHE A 194 3.40 -1.84 5.94
N VAL A 195 2.33 -1.19 6.42
CA VAL A 195 1.44 -0.38 5.57
C VAL A 195 1.95 1.06 5.54
N LEU A 196 2.36 1.52 4.35
CA LEU A 196 2.88 2.86 4.15
C LEU A 196 1.77 3.85 3.84
N MET A 197 1.84 5.06 4.45
CA MET A 197 0.86 6.12 4.18
C MET A 197 1.03 6.73 2.80
N ASP A 198 2.26 6.75 2.28
CA ASP A 198 2.59 7.35 0.98
C ASP A 198 2.30 6.42 -0.21
N TYR A 199 1.89 5.18 0.04
CA TYR A 199 1.49 4.24 -0.99
C TYR A 199 -0.04 4.03 -0.97
N GLY A 200 -0.70 4.41 -2.06
CA GLY A 200 -2.15 4.31 -2.19
C GLY A 200 -2.89 5.22 -1.20
N THR A 201 -3.67 4.62 -0.32
CA THR A 201 -4.53 5.32 0.66
C THR A 201 -4.04 5.17 2.11
N GLY A 202 -2.90 4.51 2.33
CA GLY A 202 -2.44 4.13 3.66
C GLY A 202 -3.28 3.01 4.30
N ALA A 203 -4.03 2.26 3.48
CA ALA A 203 -4.84 1.13 3.89
C ALA A 203 -4.78 0.00 2.85
N ILE A 204 -4.78 -1.24 3.31
CA ILE A 204 -4.78 -2.45 2.49
C ILE A 204 -5.86 -3.42 2.95
N PHE A 205 -6.30 -4.30 2.06
CA PHE A 205 -6.85 -5.60 2.45
C PHE A 205 -5.75 -6.66 2.32
N GLY A 206 -5.66 -7.57 3.25
CA GLY A 206 -4.66 -8.63 3.26
C GLY A 206 -5.20 -9.90 2.61
N CYS A 207 -4.46 -10.41 1.62
CA CYS A 207 -4.73 -11.69 0.96
C CYS A 207 -3.53 -12.62 1.11
N PRO A 208 -3.39 -13.32 2.25
CA PRO A 208 -2.20 -14.11 2.62
C PRO A 208 -1.80 -15.15 1.60
N ALA A 209 -2.76 -15.75 0.90
CA ALA A 209 -2.45 -16.76 -0.10
C ALA A 209 -1.67 -16.22 -1.31
N HIS A 210 -1.72 -14.89 -1.57
CA HIS A 210 -1.21 -14.28 -2.79
C HIS A 210 -0.32 -13.06 -2.59
N ASP A 211 0.08 -12.76 -1.35
CA ASP A 211 1.09 -11.75 -0.98
C ASP A 211 1.92 -12.28 0.21
N GLN A 212 3.25 -12.33 0.04
CA GLN A 212 4.13 -12.89 1.07
C GLN A 212 4.11 -12.08 2.36
N ARG A 213 4.02 -10.76 2.29
CA ARG A 213 3.95 -9.90 3.50
C ARG A 213 2.68 -10.17 4.29
N ASP A 214 1.57 -10.39 3.57
CA ASP A 214 0.29 -10.74 4.18
C ASP A 214 0.32 -12.14 4.77
N LEU A 215 1.02 -13.10 4.13
CA LEU A 215 1.19 -14.47 4.63
C LEU A 215 2.02 -14.49 5.92
N ASP A 216 3.15 -13.80 5.95
CA ASP A 216 3.99 -13.68 7.14
C ASP A 216 3.20 -13.09 8.31
N PHE A 217 2.40 -12.07 8.02
CA PHE A 217 1.52 -11.44 9.00
C PHE A 217 0.40 -12.39 9.47
N ALA A 218 -0.26 -13.06 8.55
CA ALA A 218 -1.34 -14.00 8.86
C ALA A 218 -0.85 -15.17 9.72
N ASN A 219 0.30 -15.74 9.39
CA ASN A 219 0.92 -16.81 10.17
C ASN A 219 1.23 -16.36 11.59
N LYS A 220 1.77 -15.15 11.76
CA LYS A 220 2.08 -14.59 13.08
C LYS A 220 0.83 -14.35 13.95
N TYR A 221 -0.27 -13.93 13.34
CA TYR A 221 -1.51 -13.60 14.05
C TYR A 221 -2.57 -14.70 13.99
N ASN A 222 -2.22 -15.90 13.49
CA ASN A 222 -3.11 -17.04 13.31
C ASN A 222 -4.40 -16.66 12.56
N LEU A 223 -4.26 -15.97 11.44
CA LEU A 223 -5.34 -15.62 10.53
C LEU A 223 -5.49 -16.70 9.46
N ASP A 224 -6.70 -16.85 8.95
CA ASP A 224 -6.97 -17.84 7.91
C ASP A 224 -6.27 -17.48 6.59
N VAL A 225 -5.87 -18.50 5.83
CA VAL A 225 -5.23 -18.38 4.51
C VAL A 225 -6.09 -19.09 3.48
N TYR A 226 -6.72 -18.33 2.58
CA TYR A 226 -7.63 -18.85 1.57
C TYR A 226 -7.04 -18.67 0.17
N PRO A 227 -6.60 -19.77 -0.51
CA PRO A 227 -6.18 -19.70 -1.90
C PRO A 227 -7.37 -19.35 -2.80
N VAL A 228 -7.23 -18.32 -3.60
CA VAL A 228 -8.25 -17.87 -4.57
C VAL A 228 -7.73 -17.82 -6.01
N VAL A 229 -6.44 -18.08 -6.22
CA VAL A 229 -5.84 -18.34 -7.53
C VAL A 229 -5.11 -19.68 -7.45
N CYS A 230 -5.45 -20.60 -8.34
CA CYS A 230 -4.85 -21.94 -8.40
C CYS A 230 -4.15 -22.13 -9.75
N PRO A 231 -2.92 -22.70 -9.79
CA PRO A 231 -2.30 -23.11 -11.05
C PRO A 231 -3.22 -24.06 -11.83
N SER A 232 -3.23 -23.92 -13.16
CA SER A 232 -4.13 -24.72 -14.01
C SER A 232 -3.77 -26.21 -14.08
N ASP A 233 -2.57 -26.59 -13.64
CA ASP A 233 -2.02 -27.94 -13.62
C ASP A 233 -2.18 -28.64 -12.26
N ILE A 234 -2.77 -27.98 -11.27
CA ILE A 234 -3.00 -28.51 -9.93
C ILE A 234 -4.49 -28.56 -9.63
N GLU A 235 -4.96 -29.69 -9.08
CA GLU A 235 -6.34 -29.79 -8.58
C GLU A 235 -6.52 -28.88 -7.35
N VAL A 236 -7.62 -28.14 -7.31
CA VAL A 236 -7.93 -27.15 -6.25
C VAL A 236 -7.83 -27.75 -4.84
N ASN A 237 -8.33 -28.99 -4.65
CA ASN A 237 -8.31 -29.66 -3.35
C ASN A 237 -6.89 -30.05 -2.86
N ASN A 238 -5.94 -30.12 -3.78
CA ASN A 238 -4.54 -30.45 -3.51
C ASN A 238 -3.67 -29.21 -3.37
N PHE A 239 -4.19 -28.02 -3.73
CA PHE A 239 -3.45 -26.77 -3.68
C PHE A 239 -3.54 -26.14 -2.28
N LYS A 240 -2.41 -26.05 -1.60
CA LYS A 240 -2.29 -25.44 -0.27
C LYS A 240 -1.17 -24.42 -0.25
N ILE A 241 -1.36 -23.37 0.51
CA ILE A 241 -0.34 -22.36 0.82
C ILE A 241 0.23 -22.68 2.19
N GLU A 242 1.54 -22.87 2.27
CA GLU A 242 2.24 -23.18 3.52
C GLU A 242 3.21 -22.06 3.91
N GLU A 243 4.42 -22.05 3.40
CA GLU A 243 5.46 -21.07 3.73
C GLU A 243 5.59 -19.94 2.70
N GLU A 244 5.21 -20.20 1.44
CA GLU A 244 5.32 -19.26 0.35
C GLU A 244 3.96 -18.91 -0.25
N ALA A 245 3.69 -17.63 -0.43
CA ALA A 245 2.51 -17.12 -1.10
C ALA A 245 2.58 -17.40 -2.61
N TYR A 246 1.47 -17.82 -3.19
CA TYR A 246 1.40 -18.04 -4.63
C TYR A 246 1.10 -16.76 -5.40
N THR A 247 2.06 -16.31 -6.20
CA THR A 247 1.93 -15.10 -7.04
C THR A 247 1.93 -15.39 -8.55
N GLY A 248 1.91 -16.69 -8.91
CA GLY A 248 1.97 -17.15 -10.30
C GLY A 248 0.64 -17.02 -11.06
N PRO A 249 0.62 -17.43 -12.34
CA PRO A 249 -0.57 -17.45 -13.17
C PRO A 249 -1.51 -18.59 -12.76
N GLY A 250 -2.81 -18.44 -13.04
CA GLY A 250 -3.80 -19.47 -12.74
C GLY A 250 -5.23 -18.98 -12.95
N ASN A 251 -6.18 -19.82 -12.53
CA ASN A 251 -7.59 -19.48 -12.58
C ASN A 251 -8.12 -19.23 -11.17
N LEU A 252 -9.16 -18.41 -11.08
CA LEU A 252 -9.82 -18.10 -9.81
C LEU A 252 -10.55 -19.35 -9.30
N VAL A 253 -10.45 -19.55 -7.97
CA VAL A 253 -11.11 -20.62 -7.21
C VAL A 253 -11.59 -20.07 -5.88
N ASN A 254 -12.57 -20.70 -5.23
CA ASN A 254 -13.12 -20.23 -3.95
C ASN A 254 -13.58 -18.77 -3.97
N SER A 255 -14.00 -18.27 -5.12
CA SER A 255 -14.28 -16.86 -5.40
C SER A 255 -15.66 -16.62 -5.98
N ASP A 256 -16.62 -17.54 -5.71
CA ASP A 256 -18.02 -17.44 -6.10
C ASP A 256 -18.18 -17.24 -7.64
N PHE A 257 -18.75 -16.10 -8.06
CA PHE A 257 -18.99 -15.79 -9.49
C PHE A 257 -17.69 -15.58 -10.30
N LEU A 258 -16.51 -15.58 -9.68
CA LEU A 258 -15.21 -15.48 -10.34
C LEU A 258 -14.58 -16.85 -10.62
N ASP A 259 -15.10 -17.94 -10.05
CA ASP A 259 -14.51 -19.27 -10.18
C ASP A 259 -14.36 -19.69 -11.65
N GLY A 260 -13.17 -20.20 -11.99
CA GLY A 260 -12.81 -20.62 -13.33
C GLY A 260 -12.32 -19.52 -14.27
N LEU A 261 -12.48 -18.24 -13.91
CA LEU A 261 -11.96 -17.12 -14.70
C LEU A 261 -10.44 -17.01 -14.60
N SER A 262 -9.80 -16.53 -15.65
CA SER A 262 -8.42 -16.07 -15.58
C SER A 262 -8.31 -14.81 -14.69
N ILE A 263 -7.11 -14.51 -14.19
CA ILE A 263 -6.85 -13.33 -13.37
C ILE A 263 -7.32 -12.03 -14.06
N GLU A 264 -7.06 -11.91 -15.37
CA GLU A 264 -7.42 -10.71 -16.11
C GLU A 264 -8.93 -10.57 -16.34
N GLU A 265 -9.64 -11.68 -16.58
CA GLU A 265 -11.11 -11.69 -16.66
C GLU A 265 -11.74 -11.36 -15.31
N ALA A 266 -11.21 -11.94 -14.24
CA ALA A 266 -11.66 -11.66 -12.88
C ALA A 266 -11.48 -10.18 -12.50
N LYS A 267 -10.33 -9.58 -12.81
CA LYS A 267 -10.10 -8.14 -12.61
C LYS A 267 -11.15 -7.29 -13.33
N LYS A 268 -11.44 -7.58 -14.59
CA LYS A 268 -12.47 -6.85 -15.36
C LYS A 268 -13.86 -7.02 -14.74
N THR A 269 -14.20 -8.24 -14.36
CA THR A 269 -15.51 -8.57 -13.77
C THR A 269 -15.70 -7.85 -12.42
N VAL A 270 -14.71 -7.91 -11.54
CA VAL A 270 -14.72 -7.22 -10.24
C VAL A 270 -14.77 -5.71 -10.44
N SER A 271 -13.94 -5.16 -11.34
CA SER A 271 -13.94 -3.72 -11.65
C SER A 271 -15.31 -3.23 -12.06
N THR A 272 -15.95 -3.93 -12.99
CA THR A 272 -17.31 -3.61 -13.47
C THR A 272 -18.31 -3.68 -12.29
N ARG A 273 -18.29 -4.78 -11.53
CA ARG A 273 -19.21 -4.99 -10.42
C ARG A 273 -19.10 -3.91 -9.34
N LEU A 274 -17.88 -3.55 -8.94
CA LEU A 274 -17.65 -2.53 -7.91
C LEU A 274 -17.99 -1.12 -8.39
N LYS A 275 -17.84 -0.83 -9.71
CA LYS A 275 -18.29 0.43 -10.30
C LYS A 275 -19.83 0.53 -10.33
N GLU A 276 -20.53 -0.53 -10.71
CA GLU A 276 -21.99 -0.60 -10.69
C GLU A 276 -22.56 -0.39 -9.29
N LEU A 277 -21.89 -0.92 -8.27
CA LEU A 277 -22.24 -0.71 -6.85
C LEU A 277 -21.86 0.68 -6.32
N GLY A 278 -21.15 1.50 -7.09
CA GLY A 278 -20.71 2.83 -6.68
C GLY A 278 -19.65 2.84 -5.57
N ILE A 279 -18.92 1.75 -5.39
CA ILE A 279 -17.92 1.56 -4.32
C ILE A 279 -16.50 1.34 -4.84
N GLY A 280 -16.31 1.24 -6.15
CA GLY A 280 -15.02 1.09 -6.82
C GLY A 280 -14.76 2.20 -7.83
N THR A 281 -13.52 2.72 -7.87
CA THR A 281 -13.06 3.71 -8.86
C THR A 281 -11.69 3.30 -9.37
N GLU A 282 -11.52 3.25 -10.71
CA GLU A 282 -10.21 2.99 -11.29
C GLU A 282 -9.24 4.15 -11.05
N LYS A 283 -7.99 3.79 -10.80
CA LYS A 283 -6.86 4.69 -10.65
C LYS A 283 -5.63 4.13 -11.38
N THR A 284 -4.91 5.01 -12.03
CA THR A 284 -3.65 4.72 -12.72
C THR A 284 -2.55 5.52 -12.08
#